data_8975bc7347b31371c97de58f7262a13c
#
_entry.id   8975bc7347b31371c97de58f7262a13c
#
_cell.length_a   1.000
_cell.length_b   1.000
_cell.length_c   1.000
_cell.angle_alpha   90.00
_cell.angle_beta   90.00
_cell.angle_gamma   90.00
#
_symmetry.space_group_name_H-M   'P 1'
#
loop_
_entity.id
_entity.type
_entity.pdbx_description
1 polymer ?
#
loop_
_entity_poly.entity_id
_entity_poly.type
_entity_poly.pdbx_seq_one_letter_code
_entity_poly.pdbx_strand_id
1 'polypeptide(L)'
;MSERTALNRRALLAATGMAAAAALAGCSDGAPGDGDGAAEPTDTPTDDPTETPPTEPNGSLPEGSPSSPTERLRELVAGNAGFALDLHDRLVADEDADNVFVSPYSVSMALAMTYAGAAGSAEAAMRETLGFSLGEETHPAFAELQGELDDRATTDAGPGGGSGDDEDDEIDAFRLDVANALWGDAGYPFAADYLDLVDEHYGGGFNEADFATDHEAERERINEWVADATDQRIEELIPENGLSSSTVLVLTNAIYFMAGWEQEFDPDDTADATFTALDGTGSTVPMMSQNLRTDYADLPGAQAIELPYVGGEVSMVLVVPDEGEFESVEAQLSGPTLFGVFEALGDASGDLRMPRFEYEFDAELSEALEDLGMAAAFGPGADFSNMVETGGGPGIDDVFHEAFVSVDEEGTEAAAATAVDMIESAPAESFDLTLDRPFLFCIRDRPTDAVLFFGRVVDAGSAQG
;
A
#
# COMPACT_ATOMS: atom_id res chain seq x y z
N MET A 1 14.52 -33.16 13.73
CA MET A 1 13.34 -33.03 14.56
C MET A 1 13.70 -32.06 15.68
N SER A 2 13.42 -30.81 15.45
CA SER A 2 13.50 -29.75 16.46
C SER A 2 12.32 -28.83 16.18
N GLU A 3 11.30 -28.93 17.00
CA GLU A 3 10.14 -28.03 16.96
C GLU A 3 10.61 -26.61 17.34
N ARG A 4 10.69 -25.71 16.38
CA ARG A 4 10.75 -24.29 16.64
C ARG A 4 9.32 -23.77 16.75
N THR A 5 8.88 -23.52 17.97
CA THR A 5 7.62 -22.89 18.28
C THR A 5 7.70 -21.43 17.79
N ALA A 6 6.98 -21.12 16.74
CA ALA A 6 6.77 -19.73 16.29
C ALA A 6 6.01 -18.97 17.37
N LEU A 7 6.67 -18.06 18.06
CA LEU A 7 6.05 -17.12 18.99
C LEU A 7 5.41 -15.99 18.18
N ASN A 8 4.09 -16.00 18.17
CA ASN A 8 3.27 -15.00 17.48
C ASN A 8 3.57 -13.58 18.01
N ARG A 9 3.94 -12.62 17.14
CA ARG A 9 4.26 -11.21 17.48
C ARG A 9 3.19 -10.55 18.38
N ARG A 10 1.91 -10.90 18.23
CA ARG A 10 0.82 -10.44 19.12
C ARG A 10 1.01 -10.80 20.60
N ALA A 11 1.76 -11.87 20.91
CA ALA A 11 2.04 -12.26 22.28
C ALA A 11 3.18 -11.45 22.91
N LEU A 12 4.08 -10.89 22.12
CA LEU A 12 5.21 -10.08 22.59
C LEU A 12 4.77 -8.67 22.92
N LEU A 13 3.85 -8.07 22.14
CA LEU A 13 3.30 -6.72 22.39
C LEU A 13 2.41 -6.66 23.64
N ALA A 14 1.73 -7.76 24.00
CA ALA A 14 0.97 -7.86 25.25
C ALA A 14 1.84 -7.94 26.52
N ALA A 15 3.11 -8.36 26.40
CA ALA A 15 4.02 -8.50 27.54
C ALA A 15 4.80 -7.21 27.86
N THR A 16 4.95 -6.29 26.91
CA THR A 16 5.66 -5.00 27.10
C THR A 16 4.75 -3.85 27.58
N GLY A 17 3.43 -3.97 27.43
CA GLY A 17 2.46 -2.94 27.81
C GLY A 17 2.16 -2.81 29.32
N MET A 18 2.67 -3.69 30.18
CA MET A 18 2.37 -3.72 31.63
C MET A 18 3.48 -3.21 32.55
N ALA A 19 4.58 -2.67 32.05
CA ALA A 19 5.70 -2.20 32.88
C ALA A 19 5.80 -0.67 33.06
N ALA A 20 4.91 0.13 32.47
CA ALA A 20 5.01 1.60 32.50
C ALA A 20 3.95 2.33 33.37
N ALA A 21 3.13 1.63 34.16
CA ALA A 21 2.04 2.25 34.94
C ALA A 21 2.26 2.28 36.47
N ALA A 22 3.50 2.19 36.97
CA ALA A 22 3.77 2.13 38.42
C ALA A 22 4.88 3.09 38.88
N ALA A 23 4.82 4.37 38.53
CA ALA A 23 5.66 5.36 39.18
C ALA A 23 5.12 6.80 39.01
N LEU A 24 4.00 7.14 39.67
CA LEU A 24 3.67 8.51 40.07
C LEU A 24 2.49 8.47 41.05
N ALA A 25 2.76 8.08 42.32
CA ALA A 25 1.95 8.39 43.47
C ALA A 25 2.87 8.78 44.63
N GLY A 26 2.93 10.05 44.94
CA GLY A 26 3.72 10.58 46.06
C GLY A 26 3.25 11.95 46.48
N CYS A 27 2.35 11.94 47.47
CA CYS A 27 2.18 12.85 48.63
C CYS A 27 2.20 14.39 48.47
N SER A 28 1.11 15.03 48.91
CA SER A 28 1.24 16.00 50.01
C SER A 28 -0.10 16.28 50.72
N ASP A 29 -0.05 16.15 52.05
CA ASP A 29 -1.06 16.47 53.05
C ASP A 29 -1.39 17.97 53.15
N GLY A 30 -2.59 18.25 53.65
CA GLY A 30 -2.90 19.56 54.19
C GLY A 30 -4.39 19.92 54.27
N ALA A 31 -5.02 19.59 55.40
CA ALA A 31 -6.32 20.13 55.84
C ALA A 31 -6.06 21.20 56.95
N PRO A 32 -7.10 21.82 57.60
CA PRO A 32 -8.44 22.26 57.20
C PRO A 32 -8.72 23.75 57.55
N GLY A 33 -9.92 24.25 57.25
CA GLY A 33 -10.36 25.56 57.76
C GLY A 33 -11.85 25.86 57.48
N ASP A 34 -12.61 25.92 58.56
CA ASP A 34 -14.05 26.20 58.70
C ASP A 34 -14.52 27.56 58.23
N GLY A 35 -15.81 27.71 57.95
CA GLY A 35 -16.48 28.99 57.87
C GLY A 35 -17.93 29.00 57.35
N ASP A 36 -18.87 29.00 58.28
CA ASP A 36 -20.33 29.15 58.17
C ASP A 36 -20.83 30.33 57.31
N GLY A 37 -22.09 30.23 56.84
CA GLY A 37 -22.90 31.37 56.47
C GLY A 37 -24.16 31.08 55.66
N ALA A 38 -25.28 30.91 56.38
CA ALA A 38 -26.64 30.72 55.85
C ALA A 38 -27.25 32.00 55.25
N ALA A 39 -28.20 31.86 54.33
CA ALA A 39 -29.57 32.40 54.35
C ALA A 39 -30.29 32.33 52.99
N GLU A 40 -31.44 31.72 52.95
CA GLU A 40 -32.55 31.82 52.00
C GLU A 40 -33.37 33.12 52.21
N PRO A 41 -34.55 33.35 51.56
CA PRO A 41 -35.03 33.09 50.20
C PRO A 41 -35.76 34.31 49.56
N THR A 42 -36.47 34.15 48.47
CA THR A 42 -37.69 34.81 47.91
C THR A 42 -37.45 35.32 46.49
N ASP A 43 -38.30 35.19 45.53
CA ASP A 43 -39.68 35.04 45.17
C ASP A 43 -39.81 34.88 43.64
N THR A 44 -40.78 34.10 43.23
CA THR A 44 -41.28 33.94 41.82
C THR A 44 -42.08 35.21 41.43
N PRO A 45 -42.19 35.53 40.11
CA PRO A 45 -43.44 35.26 39.40
C PRO A 45 -43.34 34.77 37.97
N THR A 46 -44.25 33.89 37.68
CA THR A 46 -45.05 33.44 36.54
C THR A 46 -45.15 34.36 35.32
N ASP A 47 -45.19 33.68 34.14
CA ASP A 47 -45.95 33.84 32.88
C ASP A 47 -45.05 33.95 31.66
N ASP A 48 -45.20 33.22 30.60
CA ASP A 48 -46.18 32.66 29.71
C ASP A 48 -45.46 32.09 28.45
N PRO A 49 -45.99 31.14 27.63
CA PRO A 49 -45.23 30.33 26.73
C PRO A 49 -45.00 31.00 25.39
N THR A 50 -43.77 31.07 24.95
CA THR A 50 -43.40 31.43 23.57
C THR A 50 -42.84 30.21 22.86
N GLU A 51 -43.39 29.90 21.71
CA GLU A 51 -43.11 28.79 20.79
C GLU A 51 -41.63 28.49 20.58
N THR A 52 -41.28 27.24 20.81
CA THR A 52 -39.99 26.67 20.46
C THR A 52 -39.94 26.39 18.95
N PRO A 53 -38.96 26.90 18.18
CA PRO A 53 -38.75 26.43 16.81
C PRO A 53 -38.28 24.96 16.83
N PRO A 54 -38.54 24.18 15.77
CA PRO A 54 -38.17 22.77 15.71
C PRO A 54 -36.66 22.65 15.77
N THR A 55 -36.17 21.89 16.74
CA THR A 55 -34.78 21.46 16.87
C THR A 55 -34.46 20.56 15.69
N GLU A 56 -33.59 21.03 14.82
CA GLU A 56 -32.94 20.17 13.85
C GLU A 56 -32.23 19.03 14.60
N PRO A 57 -32.23 17.79 14.09
CA PRO A 57 -31.47 16.71 14.70
C PRO A 57 -30.01 17.03 14.54
N ASN A 58 -29.40 17.48 15.63
CA ASN A 58 -27.96 17.61 15.75
C ASN A 58 -27.40 16.19 15.84
N GLY A 59 -27.19 15.56 14.69
CA GLY A 59 -26.43 14.32 14.55
C GLY A 59 -24.98 14.66 14.87
N SER A 60 -24.63 14.57 16.16
CA SER A 60 -23.22 14.54 16.54
C SER A 60 -22.62 13.30 15.96
N LEU A 61 -21.70 13.44 15.03
CA LEU A 61 -20.82 12.37 14.56
C LEU A 61 -20.19 11.69 15.81
N PRO A 62 -19.97 10.38 15.82
CA PRO A 62 -19.30 9.71 16.92
C PRO A 62 -17.94 10.37 17.16
N GLU A 63 -17.64 10.63 18.45
CA GLU A 63 -16.33 11.18 18.84
C GLU A 63 -15.24 10.22 18.38
N GLY A 64 -14.40 10.66 17.43
CA GLY A 64 -13.30 9.89 16.87
C GLY A 64 -13.37 9.67 15.36
N SER A 65 -14.44 10.11 14.66
CA SER A 65 -14.43 10.11 13.18
C SER A 65 -13.46 11.19 12.66
N PRO A 66 -12.61 10.87 11.66
CA PRO A 66 -11.71 11.86 11.05
C PRO A 66 -12.50 13.07 10.56
N SER A 67 -12.06 14.26 10.92
CA SER A 67 -12.81 15.50 10.66
C SER A 67 -12.42 16.16 9.34
N SER A 68 -11.37 15.67 8.68
CA SER A 68 -10.86 16.20 7.42
C SER A 68 -10.42 15.11 6.44
N PRO A 69 -10.49 15.35 5.12
CA PRO A 69 -9.98 14.42 4.11
C PRO A 69 -8.55 13.96 4.39
N THR A 70 -7.67 14.88 4.77
CA THR A 70 -6.28 14.59 5.08
C THR A 70 -6.10 13.63 6.27
N GLU A 71 -6.99 13.66 7.27
CA GLU A 71 -6.95 12.71 8.38
C GLU A 71 -7.42 11.33 7.95
N ARG A 72 -8.46 11.24 7.09
CA ARG A 72 -8.90 9.97 6.50
C ARG A 72 -7.81 9.32 5.68
N LEU A 73 -7.15 10.06 4.80
CA LEU A 73 -6.05 9.54 3.98
C LEU A 73 -4.91 9.00 4.84
N ARG A 74 -4.48 9.72 5.88
CA ARG A 74 -3.44 9.22 6.78
C ARG A 74 -3.83 7.93 7.50
N GLU A 75 -5.08 7.80 7.90
CA GLU A 75 -5.58 6.59 8.57
C GLU A 75 -5.65 5.42 7.61
N LEU A 76 -6.15 5.62 6.38
CA LEU A 76 -6.13 4.63 5.31
C LEU A 76 -4.71 4.19 4.98
N VAL A 77 -3.81 5.14 4.73
CA VAL A 77 -2.41 4.89 4.38
C VAL A 77 -1.67 4.14 5.50
N ALA A 78 -1.93 4.49 6.77
CA ALA A 78 -1.36 3.77 7.90
C ALA A 78 -1.85 2.33 7.99
N GLY A 79 -3.13 2.07 7.73
CA GLY A 79 -3.69 0.73 7.63
C GLY A 79 -3.06 -0.08 6.51
N ASN A 80 -3.01 0.51 5.30
CA ASN A 80 -2.41 -0.13 4.13
C ASN A 80 -0.92 -0.44 4.31
N ALA A 81 -0.14 0.45 4.93
CA ALA A 81 1.27 0.20 5.22
C ALA A 81 1.45 -0.95 6.25
N GLY A 82 0.56 -1.09 7.21
CA GLY A 82 0.54 -2.24 8.12
C GLY A 82 0.26 -3.54 7.38
N PHE A 83 -0.80 -3.56 6.57
CA PHE A 83 -1.16 -4.70 5.74
C PHE A 83 -0.05 -5.07 4.74
N ALA A 84 0.58 -4.07 4.09
CA ALA A 84 1.69 -4.27 3.17
C ALA A 84 2.79 -5.16 3.75
N LEU A 85 3.21 -4.85 4.98
CA LEU A 85 4.31 -5.55 5.63
C LEU A 85 3.87 -6.89 6.22
N ASP A 86 2.63 -7.01 6.71
CA ASP A 86 2.08 -8.30 7.14
C ASP A 86 1.93 -9.26 5.94
N LEU A 87 1.51 -8.76 4.77
CA LEU A 87 1.43 -9.54 3.53
C LEU A 87 2.82 -9.94 3.05
N HIS A 88 3.76 -9.00 2.99
CA HIS A 88 5.15 -9.27 2.63
C HIS A 88 5.76 -10.36 3.54
N ASP A 89 5.65 -10.20 4.86
CA ASP A 89 6.14 -11.18 5.84
C ASP A 89 5.56 -12.59 5.60
N ARG A 90 4.29 -12.67 5.16
CA ARG A 90 3.65 -13.96 4.87
C ARG A 90 4.14 -14.57 3.57
N LEU A 91 4.31 -13.75 2.53
CA LEU A 91 4.79 -14.21 1.22
C LEU A 91 6.24 -14.68 1.28
N VAL A 92 7.10 -13.99 2.01
CA VAL A 92 8.51 -14.39 2.18
C VAL A 92 8.69 -15.61 3.10
N ALA A 93 7.65 -16.00 3.83
CA ALA A 93 7.69 -17.23 4.64
C ALA A 93 7.59 -18.51 3.80
N ASP A 94 7.15 -18.42 2.56
CA ASP A 94 7.17 -19.54 1.61
C ASP A 94 8.62 -19.77 1.13
N GLU A 95 9.11 -21.00 1.28
CA GLU A 95 10.53 -21.36 1.06
C GLU A 95 11.01 -21.14 -0.41
N ASP A 96 10.08 -20.93 -1.34
CA ASP A 96 10.35 -20.74 -2.77
C ASP A 96 10.39 -19.26 -3.22
N ALA A 97 10.08 -18.30 -2.33
CA ALA A 97 10.04 -16.89 -2.67
C ALA A 97 11.40 -16.21 -2.47
N ASP A 98 12.21 -16.12 -3.52
CA ASP A 98 13.50 -15.42 -3.51
C ASP A 98 13.28 -13.89 -3.53
N ASN A 99 12.96 -13.31 -4.68
CA ASN A 99 12.58 -11.89 -4.81
C ASN A 99 11.05 -11.79 -4.70
N VAL A 100 10.54 -10.76 -4.04
CA VAL A 100 9.11 -10.50 -3.86
C VAL A 100 8.81 -9.06 -4.25
N PHE A 101 7.72 -8.87 -4.99
CA PHE A 101 7.21 -7.56 -5.36
C PHE A 101 5.69 -7.57 -5.38
N VAL A 102 5.07 -6.75 -4.57
CA VAL A 102 3.61 -6.67 -4.44
C VAL A 102 3.15 -5.23 -4.45
N SER A 103 1.91 -5.00 -4.88
CA SER A 103 1.24 -3.73 -4.68
C SER A 103 0.20 -3.84 -3.56
N PRO A 104 0.54 -3.49 -2.34
CA PRO A 104 -0.41 -3.51 -1.24
C PRO A 104 -1.56 -2.50 -1.44
N TYR A 105 -1.30 -1.38 -2.11
CA TYR A 105 -2.33 -0.41 -2.51
C TYR A 105 -3.39 -1.07 -3.40
N SER A 106 -2.95 -1.73 -4.46
CA SER A 106 -3.84 -2.36 -5.44
C SER A 106 -4.61 -3.53 -4.83
N VAL A 107 -3.95 -4.42 -4.08
CA VAL A 107 -4.58 -5.53 -3.37
C VAL A 107 -5.61 -5.02 -2.35
N SER A 108 -5.26 -4.00 -1.54
CA SER A 108 -6.20 -3.38 -0.59
C SER A 108 -7.42 -2.78 -1.28
N MET A 109 -7.24 -2.13 -2.44
CA MET A 109 -8.35 -1.55 -3.22
C MET A 109 -9.29 -2.64 -3.74
N ALA A 110 -8.77 -3.72 -4.33
CA ALA A 110 -9.57 -4.85 -4.80
C ALA A 110 -10.36 -5.49 -3.65
N LEU A 111 -9.72 -5.70 -2.51
CA LEU A 111 -10.37 -6.23 -1.32
C LEU A 111 -11.35 -5.23 -0.68
N ALA A 112 -11.15 -3.92 -0.83
CA ALA A 112 -12.11 -2.92 -0.34
C ALA A 112 -13.42 -2.94 -1.14
N MET A 113 -13.40 -3.23 -2.44
CA MET A 113 -14.63 -3.47 -3.22
C MET A 113 -15.41 -4.66 -2.66
N THR A 114 -14.72 -5.73 -2.29
CA THR A 114 -15.35 -6.92 -1.69
C THR A 114 -15.84 -6.62 -0.27
N TYR A 115 -15.07 -5.85 0.52
CA TYR A 115 -15.42 -5.40 1.87
C TYR A 115 -16.75 -4.63 1.91
N ALA A 116 -17.07 -3.85 0.89
CA ALA A 116 -18.35 -3.15 0.76
C ALA A 116 -19.57 -4.10 0.82
N GLY A 117 -19.40 -5.34 0.37
CA GLY A 117 -20.44 -6.38 0.42
C GLY A 117 -20.40 -7.27 1.66
N ALA A 118 -19.33 -7.17 2.46
CA ALA A 118 -19.12 -8.03 3.62
C ALA A 118 -20.07 -7.69 4.79
N ALA A 119 -20.35 -8.70 5.61
CA ALA A 119 -21.13 -8.58 6.83
C ALA A 119 -20.60 -9.50 7.93
N GLY A 120 -20.95 -9.20 9.19
CA GLY A 120 -20.69 -10.09 10.32
C GLY A 120 -19.24 -10.47 10.51
N SER A 121 -18.94 -11.78 10.41
CA SER A 121 -17.57 -12.29 10.63
C SER A 121 -16.62 -12.00 9.48
N ALA A 122 -17.11 -11.97 8.24
CA ALA A 122 -16.30 -11.63 7.07
C ALA A 122 -15.86 -10.16 7.14
N GLU A 123 -16.80 -9.25 7.37
CA GLU A 123 -16.52 -7.81 7.56
C GLU A 123 -15.50 -7.57 8.68
N ALA A 124 -15.67 -8.23 9.83
CA ALA A 124 -14.77 -8.06 10.96
C ALA A 124 -13.35 -8.57 10.66
N ALA A 125 -13.23 -9.73 9.98
CA ALA A 125 -11.96 -10.31 9.59
C ALA A 125 -11.23 -9.45 8.55
N MET A 126 -11.92 -9.02 7.50
CA MET A 126 -11.37 -8.13 6.48
C MET A 126 -10.90 -6.80 7.08
N ARG A 127 -11.75 -6.17 7.90
CA ARG A 127 -11.42 -4.90 8.57
C ARG A 127 -10.16 -5.01 9.43
N GLU A 128 -10.01 -6.10 10.20
CA GLU A 128 -8.85 -6.29 11.08
C GLU A 128 -7.58 -6.56 10.28
N THR A 129 -7.63 -7.44 9.26
CA THR A 129 -6.47 -7.83 8.46
C THR A 129 -5.99 -6.70 7.55
N LEU A 130 -6.92 -5.99 6.90
CA LEU A 130 -6.60 -4.92 5.94
C LEU A 130 -6.36 -3.55 6.62
N GLY A 131 -6.55 -3.46 7.93
CA GLY A 131 -6.39 -2.21 8.66
C GLY A 131 -7.47 -1.16 8.35
N PHE A 132 -8.67 -1.57 7.93
CA PHE A 132 -9.79 -0.67 7.57
C PHE A 132 -10.48 -0.13 8.82
N SER A 133 -9.81 0.79 9.53
CA SER A 133 -10.31 1.40 10.76
C SER A 133 -11.42 2.42 10.52
N LEU A 134 -11.55 2.95 9.30
CA LEU A 134 -12.51 3.98 8.92
C LEU A 134 -13.96 3.48 8.75
N GLY A 135 -14.19 2.17 8.71
CA GLY A 135 -15.52 1.59 8.47
C GLY A 135 -16.07 2.00 7.09
N GLU A 136 -17.28 2.58 7.03
CA GLU A 136 -17.89 3.01 5.75
C GLU A 136 -17.10 4.15 5.05
N GLU A 137 -16.31 4.95 5.80
CA GLU A 137 -15.47 6.00 5.23
C GLU A 137 -14.22 5.45 4.50
N THR A 138 -13.98 4.14 4.56
CA THR A 138 -12.89 3.48 3.81
C THR A 138 -13.07 3.67 2.30
N HIS A 139 -14.30 3.53 1.77
CA HIS A 139 -14.58 3.65 0.34
C HIS A 139 -14.31 5.05 -0.22
N PRO A 140 -14.88 6.14 0.38
CA PRO A 140 -14.54 7.49 -0.06
C PRO A 140 -13.07 7.85 0.18
N ALA A 141 -12.37 7.22 1.14
CA ALA A 141 -10.94 7.46 1.33
C ALA A 141 -10.09 6.85 0.19
N PHE A 142 -10.45 5.66 -0.32
CA PHE A 142 -9.81 5.10 -1.51
C PHE A 142 -10.08 5.95 -2.76
N ALA A 143 -11.32 6.41 -2.97
CA ALA A 143 -11.64 7.30 -4.08
C ALA A 143 -10.85 8.62 -4.01
N GLU A 144 -10.64 9.17 -2.81
CA GLU A 144 -9.82 10.36 -2.59
C GLU A 144 -8.35 10.09 -2.92
N LEU A 145 -7.78 8.98 -2.45
CA LEU A 145 -6.39 8.59 -2.74
C LEU A 145 -6.18 8.37 -4.24
N GLN A 146 -7.10 7.68 -4.90
CA GLN A 146 -7.03 7.46 -6.35
C GLN A 146 -7.07 8.79 -7.10
N GLY A 147 -7.98 9.70 -6.75
CA GLY A 147 -8.05 11.03 -7.37
C GLY A 147 -6.77 11.85 -7.19
N GLU A 148 -6.12 11.77 -6.03
CA GLU A 148 -4.82 12.41 -5.77
C GLU A 148 -3.71 11.80 -6.65
N LEU A 149 -3.70 10.47 -6.87
CA LEU A 149 -2.73 9.81 -7.73
C LEU A 149 -2.97 10.14 -9.22
N ASP A 150 -4.23 10.14 -9.67
CA ASP A 150 -4.62 10.50 -11.04
C ASP A 150 -4.24 11.94 -11.36
N ASP A 151 -4.47 12.87 -10.44
CA ASP A 151 -4.09 14.28 -10.60
C ASP A 151 -2.57 14.47 -10.74
N ARG A 152 -1.76 13.64 -10.07
CA ARG A 152 -0.29 13.69 -10.15
C ARG A 152 0.27 13.02 -11.41
N ALA A 153 -0.39 11.98 -11.92
CA ALA A 153 0.00 11.32 -13.16
C ALA A 153 -0.07 12.28 -14.37
N THR A 154 -0.92 13.31 -14.30
CA THR A 154 -1.17 14.30 -15.36
C THR A 154 -0.45 15.64 -15.12
N THR A 155 0.59 15.70 -14.26
CA THR A 155 1.30 16.96 -13.99
C THR A 155 2.00 17.50 -15.23
N ASP A 156 1.83 18.81 -15.47
CA ASP A 156 2.55 19.54 -16.53
C ASP A 156 4.06 19.33 -16.40
N ALA A 157 4.72 18.94 -17.49
CA ALA A 157 6.19 18.94 -17.57
C ALA A 157 6.73 20.27 -17.02
N GLY A 158 7.60 20.19 -16.01
CA GLY A 158 8.17 21.37 -15.33
C GLY A 158 8.83 22.36 -16.30
N PRO A 159 9.30 23.54 -15.82
CA PRO A 159 9.72 24.68 -16.65
C PRO A 159 10.92 24.47 -17.58
N GLY A 160 11.31 23.23 -17.88
CA GLY A 160 12.34 22.81 -18.84
C GLY A 160 11.78 22.33 -20.19
N GLY A 161 10.48 22.21 -20.37
CA GLY A 161 9.86 21.82 -21.63
C GLY A 161 10.27 22.77 -22.75
N GLY A 162 10.97 22.22 -23.77
CA GLY A 162 11.54 22.98 -24.87
C GLY A 162 10.50 23.83 -25.59
N SER A 163 10.90 25.05 -25.94
CA SER A 163 10.13 25.98 -26.79
C SER A 163 10.05 25.46 -28.23
N GLY A 164 9.29 24.39 -28.46
CA GLY A 164 8.83 23.93 -29.75
C GLY A 164 7.34 24.20 -29.87
N ASP A 165 6.89 24.75 -30.99
CA ASP A 165 5.49 25.06 -31.30
C ASP A 165 4.64 23.79 -31.58
N ASP A 166 4.91 22.66 -30.94
CA ASP A 166 4.17 21.41 -31.02
C ASP A 166 3.39 21.22 -29.70
N GLU A 167 2.04 21.43 -29.78
CA GLU A 167 1.09 21.44 -28.66
C GLU A 167 0.75 20.05 -28.11
N ASP A 168 1.61 19.03 -28.26
CA ASP A 168 1.31 17.63 -27.92
C ASP A 168 2.40 16.92 -27.09
N ASP A 169 3.36 17.63 -26.45
CA ASP A 169 4.35 17.02 -25.57
C ASP A 169 3.96 17.18 -24.08
N GLU A 170 2.79 16.67 -23.68
CA GLU A 170 2.54 16.29 -22.28
C GLU A 170 3.36 15.02 -22.01
N ILE A 171 4.46 15.18 -21.28
CA ILE A 171 5.20 14.02 -20.77
C ILE A 171 4.49 13.59 -19.49
N ASP A 172 3.90 12.40 -19.48
CA ASP A 172 3.35 11.80 -18.26
C ASP A 172 4.47 11.70 -17.23
N ALA A 173 4.30 12.32 -16.06
CA ALA A 173 5.28 12.27 -14.97
C ALA A 173 5.50 10.85 -14.50
N PHE A 174 4.43 10.06 -14.45
CA PHE A 174 4.43 8.62 -14.25
C PHE A 174 3.13 8.02 -14.80
N ARG A 175 3.12 6.72 -15.01
CA ARG A 175 1.94 5.96 -15.38
C ARG A 175 1.73 4.83 -14.37
N LEU A 176 0.53 4.75 -13.83
CA LEU A 176 0.10 3.72 -12.91
C LEU A 176 -1.16 3.06 -13.47
N ASP A 177 -0.98 1.93 -14.15
CA ASP A 177 -2.11 1.17 -14.71
C ASP A 177 -2.56 0.14 -13.70
N VAL A 178 -3.79 0.28 -13.21
CA VAL A 178 -4.37 -0.60 -12.21
C VAL A 178 -5.52 -1.38 -12.85
N ALA A 179 -5.34 -2.69 -12.99
CA ALA A 179 -6.36 -3.61 -13.49
C ALA A 179 -7.01 -4.36 -12.31
N ASN A 180 -7.73 -3.61 -11.47
CA ASN A 180 -8.50 -4.16 -10.36
C ASN A 180 -9.93 -4.39 -10.77
N ALA A 181 -10.41 -5.64 -10.66
CA ALA A 181 -11.80 -5.94 -10.89
C ALA A 181 -12.32 -7.09 -10.03
N LEU A 182 -13.62 -7.01 -9.75
CA LEU A 182 -14.43 -8.11 -9.27
C LEU A 182 -15.17 -8.73 -10.45
N TRP A 183 -15.13 -10.05 -10.53
CA TRP A 183 -15.85 -10.84 -11.54
C TRP A 183 -16.83 -11.73 -10.83
N GLY A 184 -18.13 -11.40 -10.95
CA GLY A 184 -19.22 -12.11 -10.28
C GLY A 184 -20.03 -12.95 -11.24
N ASP A 185 -20.45 -14.17 -10.83
CA ASP A 185 -21.30 -15.03 -11.64
C ASP A 185 -22.65 -14.37 -11.95
N ALA A 186 -23.01 -14.26 -13.21
CA ALA A 186 -24.21 -13.62 -13.74
C ALA A 186 -25.54 -14.26 -13.22
N GLY A 187 -25.46 -15.46 -12.66
CA GLY A 187 -26.59 -16.13 -12.00
C GLY A 187 -26.85 -15.64 -10.58
N TYR A 188 -25.97 -14.83 -10.00
CA TYR A 188 -26.13 -14.28 -8.65
C TYR A 188 -26.89 -12.95 -8.65
N PRO A 189 -27.85 -12.76 -7.70
CA PRO A 189 -28.65 -11.54 -7.63
C PRO A 189 -27.89 -10.44 -6.85
N PHE A 190 -26.88 -9.82 -7.45
CA PHE A 190 -26.14 -8.72 -6.82
C PHE A 190 -27.07 -7.54 -6.52
N ALA A 191 -26.88 -6.91 -5.37
CA ALA A 191 -27.69 -5.79 -4.90
C ALA A 191 -27.33 -4.50 -5.64
N ALA A 192 -28.34 -3.75 -6.09
CA ALA A 192 -28.11 -2.49 -6.80
C ALA A 192 -27.34 -1.48 -5.94
N ASP A 193 -27.66 -1.37 -4.66
CA ASP A 193 -26.97 -0.45 -3.74
C ASP A 193 -25.47 -0.79 -3.59
N TYR A 194 -25.10 -2.07 -3.67
CA TYR A 194 -23.71 -2.52 -3.67
C TYR A 194 -22.99 -2.14 -4.97
N LEU A 195 -23.62 -2.42 -6.11
CA LEU A 195 -23.05 -2.07 -7.42
C LEU A 195 -22.89 -0.55 -7.59
N ASP A 196 -23.87 0.23 -7.12
CA ASP A 196 -23.83 1.70 -7.12
C ASP A 196 -22.65 2.21 -6.26
N LEU A 197 -22.37 1.60 -5.09
CA LEU A 197 -21.25 1.96 -4.23
C LEU A 197 -19.90 1.67 -4.92
N VAL A 198 -19.77 0.49 -5.55
CA VAL A 198 -18.55 0.12 -6.28
C VAL A 198 -18.32 1.06 -7.47
N ASP A 199 -19.38 1.41 -8.22
CA ASP A 199 -19.27 2.36 -9.33
C ASP A 199 -18.88 3.77 -8.85
N GLU A 200 -19.45 4.24 -7.73
CA GLU A 200 -19.20 5.59 -7.17
C GLU A 200 -17.76 5.76 -6.68
N HIS A 201 -17.17 4.74 -6.04
CA HIS A 201 -15.90 4.89 -5.33
C HIS A 201 -14.71 4.21 -6.01
N TYR A 202 -14.94 3.29 -6.95
CA TYR A 202 -13.89 2.50 -7.59
C TYR A 202 -13.95 2.50 -9.13
N GLY A 203 -14.80 3.39 -9.71
CA GLY A 203 -14.83 3.58 -11.17
C GLY A 203 -15.41 2.39 -11.95
N GLY A 204 -16.28 1.56 -11.32
CA GLY A 204 -16.96 0.46 -12.01
C GLY A 204 -16.18 -0.86 -12.06
N GLY A 205 -15.39 -1.17 -11.03
CA GLY A 205 -14.58 -2.38 -10.92
C GLY A 205 -15.35 -3.71 -10.81
N PHE A 206 -16.67 -3.76 -11.08
CA PHE A 206 -17.47 -4.98 -11.06
C PHE A 206 -17.87 -5.42 -12.47
N ASN A 207 -17.63 -6.69 -12.80
CA ASN A 207 -17.95 -7.31 -14.07
C ASN A 207 -18.76 -8.60 -13.88
N GLU A 208 -19.78 -8.82 -14.69
CA GLU A 208 -20.50 -10.09 -14.72
C GLU A 208 -19.76 -11.11 -15.62
N ALA A 209 -19.72 -12.38 -15.14
CA ALA A 209 -19.12 -13.52 -15.83
C ALA A 209 -20.03 -14.74 -15.78
N ASP A 210 -20.02 -15.61 -16.81
CA ASP A 210 -20.82 -16.86 -16.83
C ASP A 210 -19.92 -18.06 -16.47
N PHE A 211 -19.43 -18.10 -15.24
CA PHE A 211 -18.55 -19.18 -14.78
C PHE A 211 -19.25 -20.54 -14.81
N ALA A 212 -20.53 -20.59 -14.50
CA ALA A 212 -21.29 -21.81 -14.43
C ALA A 212 -21.38 -22.55 -15.77
N THR A 213 -21.39 -21.83 -16.91
CA THR A 213 -21.57 -22.40 -18.24
C THR A 213 -20.28 -22.47 -19.05
N ASP A 214 -19.41 -21.46 -18.95
CA ASP A 214 -18.22 -21.34 -19.82
C ASP A 214 -17.02 -20.67 -19.11
N HIS A 215 -16.65 -21.21 -17.92
CA HIS A 215 -15.57 -20.67 -17.09
C HIS A 215 -14.22 -20.52 -17.81
N GLU A 216 -13.92 -21.40 -18.79
CA GLU A 216 -12.66 -21.28 -19.54
C GLU A 216 -12.67 -20.10 -20.52
N ALA A 217 -13.79 -19.83 -21.19
CA ALA A 217 -13.89 -18.64 -22.04
C ALA A 217 -13.92 -17.35 -21.19
N GLU A 218 -14.47 -17.41 -19.98
CA GLU A 218 -14.39 -16.27 -19.04
C GLU A 218 -12.95 -16.06 -18.54
N ARG A 219 -12.19 -17.11 -18.26
CA ARG A 219 -10.77 -17.02 -17.92
C ARG A 219 -9.98 -16.32 -19.05
N GLU A 220 -10.16 -16.77 -20.30
CA GLU A 220 -9.51 -16.13 -21.45
C GLU A 220 -9.92 -14.65 -21.58
N ARG A 221 -11.20 -14.32 -21.39
CA ARG A 221 -11.71 -12.95 -21.44
C ARG A 221 -11.13 -12.06 -20.32
N ILE A 222 -10.98 -12.62 -19.11
CA ILE A 222 -10.37 -11.91 -17.97
C ILE A 222 -8.89 -11.63 -18.25
N ASN A 223 -8.14 -12.64 -18.73
CA ASN A 223 -6.73 -12.47 -19.07
C ASN A 223 -6.54 -11.45 -20.21
N GLU A 224 -7.38 -11.49 -21.27
CA GLU A 224 -7.34 -10.49 -22.35
C GLU A 224 -7.60 -9.07 -21.80
N TRP A 225 -8.56 -8.91 -20.88
CA TRP A 225 -8.84 -7.61 -20.24
C TRP A 225 -7.67 -7.12 -19.39
N VAL A 226 -7.01 -8.00 -18.63
CA VAL A 226 -5.82 -7.67 -17.83
C VAL A 226 -4.67 -7.26 -18.75
N ALA A 227 -4.40 -8.04 -19.80
CA ALA A 227 -3.36 -7.73 -20.78
C ALA A 227 -3.56 -6.38 -21.44
N ASP A 228 -4.81 -6.05 -21.84
CA ASP A 228 -5.13 -4.75 -22.43
C ASP A 228 -4.95 -3.61 -21.42
N ALA A 229 -5.27 -3.83 -20.14
CA ALA A 229 -5.15 -2.83 -19.07
C ALA A 229 -3.70 -2.62 -18.58
N THR A 230 -2.82 -3.60 -18.81
CA THR A 230 -1.40 -3.56 -18.39
C THR A 230 -0.42 -3.44 -19.58
N ASP A 231 -0.89 -2.91 -20.71
CA ASP A 231 -0.10 -2.71 -21.93
C ASP A 231 0.61 -4.00 -22.43
N GLN A 232 -0.08 -5.14 -22.29
CA GLN A 232 0.41 -6.50 -22.65
C GLN A 232 1.60 -6.97 -21.79
N ARG A 233 1.81 -6.38 -20.62
CA ARG A 233 2.85 -6.82 -19.67
C ARG A 233 2.42 -8.06 -18.90
N ILE A 234 1.14 -8.13 -18.53
CA ILE A 234 0.55 -9.25 -17.81
C ILE A 234 -0.43 -9.94 -18.73
N GLU A 235 0.01 -11.05 -19.36
CA GLU A 235 -0.79 -11.75 -20.38
C GLU A 235 -1.64 -12.89 -19.79
N GLU A 236 -1.23 -13.52 -18.67
CA GLU A 236 -1.88 -14.71 -18.10
C GLU A 236 -1.99 -14.67 -16.57
N LEU A 237 -2.75 -13.70 -16.03
CA LEU A 237 -2.99 -13.57 -14.59
C LEU A 237 -3.67 -14.80 -13.98
N ILE A 238 -4.68 -15.37 -14.67
CA ILE A 238 -5.39 -16.56 -14.22
C ILE A 238 -4.86 -17.77 -14.99
N PRO A 239 -4.19 -18.73 -14.32
CA PRO A 239 -3.59 -19.87 -14.98
C PRO A 239 -4.64 -20.86 -15.53
N GLU A 240 -4.21 -21.78 -16.41
CA GLU A 240 -5.07 -22.87 -16.90
C GLU A 240 -5.69 -23.65 -15.72
N ASN A 241 -7.01 -23.83 -15.73
CA ASN A 241 -7.81 -24.44 -14.67
C ASN A 241 -7.91 -23.62 -13.37
N GLY A 242 -7.52 -22.37 -13.34
CA GLY A 242 -7.70 -21.46 -12.19
C GLY A 242 -9.15 -21.12 -11.91
N LEU A 243 -10.07 -21.31 -12.87
CA LEU A 243 -11.51 -21.16 -12.68
C LEU A 243 -12.26 -22.48 -12.86
N SER A 244 -13.45 -22.56 -12.30
CA SER A 244 -14.33 -23.73 -12.37
C SER A 244 -15.78 -23.34 -12.55
N SER A 245 -16.64 -24.32 -12.90
CA SER A 245 -18.10 -24.09 -12.98
C SER A 245 -18.77 -23.83 -11.62
N SER A 246 -18.05 -23.91 -10.52
CA SER A 246 -18.50 -23.55 -9.17
C SER A 246 -17.98 -22.20 -8.69
N THR A 247 -17.11 -21.56 -9.45
CA THR A 247 -16.61 -20.22 -9.16
C THR A 247 -17.76 -19.22 -9.17
N VAL A 248 -17.82 -18.34 -8.19
CA VAL A 248 -18.88 -17.33 -8.04
C VAL A 248 -18.30 -15.92 -8.01
N LEU A 249 -17.17 -15.73 -7.36
CA LEU A 249 -16.53 -14.43 -7.21
C LEU A 249 -15.01 -14.57 -7.31
N VAL A 250 -14.42 -13.86 -8.26
CA VAL A 250 -12.97 -13.78 -8.47
C VAL A 250 -12.52 -12.33 -8.37
N LEU A 251 -11.42 -12.10 -7.67
CA LEU A 251 -10.72 -10.82 -7.63
C LEU A 251 -9.50 -10.92 -8.54
N THR A 252 -9.41 -10.01 -9.50
CA THR A 252 -8.20 -9.79 -10.28
C THR A 252 -7.52 -8.51 -9.80
N ASN A 253 -6.23 -8.61 -9.59
CA ASN A 253 -5.38 -7.51 -9.18
C ASN A 253 -4.08 -7.57 -9.98
N ALA A 254 -4.02 -6.81 -11.04
CA ALA A 254 -2.83 -6.65 -11.85
C ALA A 254 -2.46 -5.18 -11.89
N ILE A 255 -1.18 -4.87 -11.74
CA ILE A 255 -0.73 -3.49 -11.64
C ILE A 255 0.63 -3.33 -12.32
N TYR A 256 0.72 -2.25 -13.10
CA TYR A 256 1.90 -1.87 -13.84
C TYR A 256 2.27 -0.42 -13.53
N PHE A 257 3.54 -0.17 -13.27
CA PHE A 257 4.06 1.16 -12.97
C PHE A 257 5.23 1.50 -13.89
N MET A 258 5.18 2.69 -14.47
CA MET A 258 6.23 3.24 -15.33
C MET A 258 6.50 4.69 -14.92
N ALA A 259 7.77 5.02 -14.68
CA ALA A 259 8.18 6.39 -14.37
C ALA A 259 9.68 6.57 -14.63
N GLY A 260 10.08 7.67 -15.25
CA GLY A 260 11.49 8.06 -15.41
C GLY A 260 12.06 8.62 -14.11
N TRP A 261 13.37 8.43 -13.88
CA TRP A 261 14.04 9.09 -12.75
C TRP A 261 14.09 10.61 -12.94
N GLU A 262 13.90 11.38 -11.88
CA GLU A 262 14.16 12.83 -11.92
C GLU A 262 15.63 13.13 -12.28
N GLN A 263 16.55 12.26 -11.89
CA GLN A 263 17.95 12.27 -12.23
C GLN A 263 18.34 10.89 -12.78
N GLU A 264 18.40 10.75 -14.10
CA GLU A 264 18.78 9.52 -14.79
C GLU A 264 20.22 9.11 -14.53
N PHE A 265 20.49 7.81 -14.58
CA PHE A 265 21.87 7.29 -14.60
C PHE A 265 22.43 7.36 -16.03
N ASP A 266 23.74 7.62 -16.15
CA ASP A 266 24.41 7.56 -17.45
C ASP A 266 24.72 6.08 -17.80
N PRO A 267 24.19 5.53 -18.90
CA PRO A 267 24.49 4.16 -19.31
C PRO A 267 25.98 3.88 -19.52
N ASP A 268 26.78 4.91 -19.85
CA ASP A 268 28.23 4.79 -19.99
C ASP A 268 28.96 4.58 -18.64
N ASP A 269 28.31 4.91 -17.51
CA ASP A 269 28.81 4.71 -16.14
C ASP A 269 28.31 3.39 -15.50
N THR A 270 27.51 2.61 -16.23
CA THR A 270 27.09 1.25 -15.80
C THR A 270 28.20 0.25 -16.12
N ALA A 271 28.58 -0.53 -15.12
CA ALA A 271 29.64 -1.54 -15.25
C ALA A 271 29.29 -2.84 -14.52
N ASP A 272 29.76 -3.96 -15.05
CA ASP A 272 29.62 -5.26 -14.39
C ASP A 272 30.25 -5.25 -12.99
N ALA A 273 29.47 -5.62 -11.97
CA ALA A 273 29.93 -5.76 -10.60
C ALA A 273 29.36 -7.03 -9.96
N THR A 274 29.90 -7.40 -8.81
CA THR A 274 29.41 -8.57 -8.07
C THR A 274 28.29 -8.15 -7.12
N PHE A 275 27.16 -8.83 -7.20
CA PHE A 275 26.10 -8.83 -6.19
C PHE A 275 26.19 -10.13 -5.39
N THR A 276 26.12 -10.04 -4.07
CA THR A 276 26.14 -11.19 -3.18
C THR A 276 24.72 -11.47 -2.71
N ALA A 277 24.13 -12.55 -3.18
CA ALA A 277 22.77 -12.96 -2.80
C ALA A 277 22.66 -13.35 -1.32
N LEU A 278 21.42 -13.48 -0.82
CA LEU A 278 21.15 -13.81 0.59
C LEU A 278 21.78 -15.13 1.04
N ASP A 279 21.88 -16.11 0.16
CA ASP A 279 22.53 -17.40 0.40
C ASP A 279 24.08 -17.34 0.36
N GLY A 280 24.64 -16.17 0.06
CA GLY A 280 26.08 -15.92 -0.12
C GLY A 280 26.61 -16.24 -1.52
N THR A 281 25.76 -16.58 -2.47
CA THR A 281 26.16 -16.78 -3.88
C THR A 281 26.47 -15.43 -4.53
N GLY A 282 27.61 -15.33 -5.22
CA GLY A 282 28.00 -14.13 -5.98
C GLY A 282 27.56 -14.25 -7.43
N SER A 283 26.85 -13.27 -7.94
CA SER A 283 26.47 -13.12 -9.35
C SER A 283 27.08 -11.84 -9.94
N THR A 284 27.24 -11.80 -11.27
CA THR A 284 27.68 -10.59 -11.97
C THR A 284 26.48 -9.90 -12.56
N VAL A 285 26.27 -8.65 -12.18
CA VAL A 285 25.11 -7.84 -12.60
C VAL A 285 25.57 -6.49 -13.16
N PRO A 286 24.81 -5.87 -14.09
CA PRO A 286 25.00 -4.49 -14.48
C PRO A 286 24.74 -3.58 -13.27
N MET A 287 25.77 -2.86 -12.83
CA MET A 287 25.71 -1.94 -11.69
C MET A 287 25.75 -0.50 -12.21
N MET A 288 24.64 0.19 -12.13
CA MET A 288 24.51 1.61 -12.45
C MET A 288 25.24 2.45 -11.42
N SER A 289 25.80 3.59 -11.81
CA SER A 289 26.53 4.47 -10.90
C SER A 289 26.25 5.93 -11.19
N GLN A 290 26.02 6.70 -10.12
CA GLN A 290 25.81 8.14 -10.28
C GLN A 290 26.20 8.90 -9.01
N ASN A 291 26.68 10.16 -9.16
CA ASN A 291 26.82 11.10 -8.07
C ASN A 291 25.61 12.04 -8.06
N LEU A 292 24.79 11.97 -7.02
CA LEU A 292 23.53 12.68 -6.96
C LEU A 292 23.33 13.40 -5.63
N ARG A 293 22.37 14.33 -5.62
CA ARG A 293 21.82 14.94 -4.43
C ARG A 293 20.39 14.47 -4.24
N THR A 294 20.10 13.84 -3.10
CA THR A 294 18.78 13.31 -2.78
C THR A 294 18.61 13.16 -1.27
N ASP A 295 17.46 12.66 -0.85
CA ASP A 295 17.19 12.39 0.56
C ASP A 295 17.81 11.03 0.96
N TYR A 296 18.57 11.04 2.07
CA TYR A 296 19.31 9.89 2.59
C TYR A 296 19.22 9.83 4.12
N ALA A 297 19.32 8.65 4.70
CA ALA A 297 19.40 8.43 6.14
C ALA A 297 20.38 7.28 6.49
N ASP A 298 21.22 7.52 7.51
CA ASP A 298 21.99 6.47 8.19
C ASP A 298 21.19 5.97 9.39
N LEU A 299 20.71 4.73 9.31
CA LEU A 299 19.81 4.10 10.27
C LEU A 299 20.54 3.04 11.09
N PRO A 300 20.07 2.67 12.29
CA PRO A 300 20.66 1.56 13.04
C PRO A 300 20.55 0.23 12.28
N GLY A 301 21.69 -0.24 11.71
CA GLY A 301 21.78 -1.50 10.98
C GLY A 301 21.35 -1.44 9.51
N ALA A 302 21.10 -0.26 8.97
CA ALA A 302 20.75 -0.06 7.56
C ALA A 302 21.06 1.36 7.09
N GLN A 303 21.07 1.56 5.78
CA GLN A 303 21.07 2.87 5.14
C GLN A 303 19.79 2.97 4.30
N ALA A 304 19.22 4.17 4.17
CA ALA A 304 18.09 4.41 3.30
C ALA A 304 18.36 5.57 2.36
N ILE A 305 17.88 5.47 1.12
CA ILE A 305 17.99 6.52 0.10
C ILE A 305 16.67 6.61 -0.66
N GLU A 306 16.29 7.81 -1.03
CA GLU A 306 15.08 8.07 -1.81
C GLU A 306 15.46 8.61 -3.19
N LEU A 307 14.92 7.97 -4.23
CA LEU A 307 15.11 8.35 -5.63
C LEU A 307 13.77 8.86 -6.18
N PRO A 308 13.64 10.19 -6.37
CA PRO A 308 12.43 10.74 -6.96
C PRO A 308 12.31 10.37 -8.44
N TYR A 309 11.08 10.11 -8.86
CA TYR A 309 10.72 10.07 -10.27
C TYR A 309 10.41 11.48 -10.80
N VAL A 310 10.30 11.61 -12.12
CA VAL A 310 9.91 12.88 -12.76
C VAL A 310 8.67 13.47 -12.09
N GLY A 311 8.70 14.78 -11.79
CA GLY A 311 7.68 15.46 -11.02
C GLY A 311 7.91 15.48 -9.51
N GLY A 312 8.72 14.59 -8.96
CA GLY A 312 9.17 14.59 -7.56
C GLY A 312 8.11 14.21 -6.53
N GLU A 313 6.88 13.87 -6.94
CA GLU A 313 5.78 13.50 -6.03
C GLU A 313 5.69 11.99 -5.78
N VAL A 314 6.21 11.16 -6.70
CA VAL A 314 6.39 9.72 -6.50
C VAL A 314 7.90 9.42 -6.43
N SER A 315 8.28 8.46 -5.61
CA SER A 315 9.68 8.11 -5.40
C SER A 315 9.86 6.62 -5.09
N MET A 316 11.07 6.09 -5.39
CA MET A 316 11.52 4.80 -4.86
C MET A 316 12.36 5.06 -3.61
N VAL A 317 12.00 4.42 -2.51
CA VAL A 317 12.83 4.37 -1.29
C VAL A 317 13.50 3.00 -1.22
N LEU A 318 14.83 3.01 -1.15
CA LEU A 318 15.66 1.82 -1.02
C LEU A 318 16.16 1.73 0.43
N VAL A 319 16.03 0.58 1.07
CA VAL A 319 16.57 0.29 2.40
C VAL A 319 17.61 -0.81 2.27
N VAL A 320 18.85 -0.47 2.57
CA VAL A 320 20.02 -1.34 2.39
C VAL A 320 20.56 -1.73 3.76
N PRO A 321 20.23 -2.93 4.27
CA PRO A 321 20.75 -3.42 5.55
C PRO A 321 22.27 -3.56 5.53
N ASP A 322 22.92 -3.40 6.68
CA ASP A 322 24.31 -3.70 6.88
C ASP A 322 24.62 -5.17 6.55
N GLU A 323 25.89 -5.48 6.24
CA GLU A 323 26.29 -6.85 5.89
C GLU A 323 25.88 -7.86 7.00
N GLY A 324 25.01 -8.82 6.65
CA GLY A 324 24.50 -9.84 7.53
C GLY A 324 23.31 -9.44 8.41
N GLU A 325 22.79 -8.22 8.25
CA GLU A 325 21.63 -7.73 9.03
C GLU A 325 20.30 -7.78 8.25
N PHE A 326 20.29 -8.25 7.00
CA PHE A 326 19.10 -8.22 6.12
C PHE A 326 17.86 -8.85 6.79
N GLU A 327 17.94 -10.11 7.22
CA GLU A 327 16.82 -10.82 7.85
C GLU A 327 16.37 -10.14 9.16
N SER A 328 17.32 -9.51 9.89
CA SER A 328 17.03 -8.79 11.13
C SER A 328 16.29 -7.49 10.87
N VAL A 329 16.68 -6.73 9.83
CA VAL A 329 16.02 -5.47 9.42
C VAL A 329 14.65 -5.77 8.83
N GLU A 330 14.54 -6.70 7.88
CA GLU A 330 13.29 -7.13 7.27
C GLU A 330 12.27 -7.54 8.34
N ALA A 331 12.66 -8.40 9.28
CA ALA A 331 11.78 -8.86 10.36
C ALA A 331 11.36 -7.76 11.36
N GLN A 332 12.00 -6.60 11.39
CA GLN A 332 11.66 -5.48 12.26
C GLN A 332 10.81 -4.42 11.57
N LEU A 333 10.62 -4.53 10.24
CA LEU A 333 9.74 -3.60 9.53
C LEU A 333 8.29 -3.77 9.98
N SER A 334 7.62 -2.67 10.11
CA SER A 334 6.19 -2.54 10.41
C SER A 334 5.74 -1.18 9.85
N GLY A 335 4.45 -0.92 9.69
CA GLY A 335 3.98 0.38 9.21
C GLY A 335 4.65 1.56 9.93
N PRO A 336 4.64 1.61 11.29
CA PRO A 336 5.31 2.69 12.02
C PRO A 336 6.83 2.78 11.80
N THR A 337 7.55 1.64 11.63
CA THR A 337 8.99 1.68 11.37
C THR A 337 9.30 2.13 9.95
N LEU A 338 8.47 1.77 8.97
CA LEU A 338 8.59 2.24 7.59
C LEU A 338 8.38 3.76 7.50
N PHE A 339 7.35 4.30 8.15
CA PHE A 339 7.17 5.76 8.25
C PHE A 339 8.33 6.44 8.98
N GLY A 340 8.91 5.78 10.00
CA GLY A 340 10.13 6.25 10.65
C GLY A 340 11.34 6.33 9.73
N VAL A 341 11.44 5.45 8.71
CA VAL A 341 12.45 5.57 7.64
C VAL A 341 12.17 6.82 6.81
N PHE A 342 10.91 7.03 6.37
CA PHE A 342 10.55 8.21 5.57
C PHE A 342 10.82 9.52 6.31
N GLU A 343 10.51 9.60 7.60
CA GLU A 343 10.78 10.77 8.45
C GLU A 343 12.28 11.01 8.69
N ALA A 344 13.12 9.97 8.62
CA ALA A 344 14.56 10.08 8.82
C ALA A 344 15.31 10.57 7.58
N LEU A 345 14.72 10.42 6.39
CA LEU A 345 15.31 10.86 5.12
C LEU A 345 15.54 12.37 5.13
N GLY A 346 16.72 12.81 4.67
CA GLY A 346 17.09 14.23 4.62
C GLY A 346 18.15 14.53 3.59
N ASP A 347 18.22 15.79 3.17
CA ASP A 347 19.09 16.28 2.09
C ASP A 347 20.55 15.88 2.26
N ALA A 348 21.07 15.12 1.33
CA ALA A 348 22.44 14.64 1.27
C ALA A 348 22.96 14.62 -0.17
N SER A 349 24.27 14.41 -0.35
CA SER A 349 24.83 14.14 -1.67
C SER A 349 25.95 13.12 -1.58
N GLY A 350 26.07 12.27 -2.60
CA GLY A 350 27.08 11.23 -2.59
C GLY A 350 27.06 10.36 -3.81
N ASP A 351 27.81 9.27 -3.73
CA ASP A 351 27.91 8.29 -4.79
C ASP A 351 26.92 7.14 -4.48
N LEU A 352 26.03 6.84 -5.44
CA LEU A 352 25.15 5.69 -5.43
C LEU A 352 25.58 4.69 -6.48
N ARG A 353 25.58 3.41 -6.11
CA ARG A 353 25.70 2.27 -7.04
C ARG A 353 24.58 1.30 -6.74
N MET A 354 23.76 0.97 -7.75
CA MET A 354 22.67 0.00 -7.61
C MET A 354 22.59 -0.89 -8.86
N PRO A 355 22.21 -2.17 -8.71
CA PRO A 355 22.04 -3.05 -9.85
C PRO A 355 20.82 -2.63 -10.69
N ARG A 356 20.87 -2.89 -12.00
CA ARG A 356 19.62 -3.09 -12.74
C ARG A 356 18.93 -4.33 -12.20
N PHE A 357 17.61 -4.31 -12.15
CA PHE A 357 16.84 -5.50 -11.83
C PHE A 357 15.49 -5.48 -12.53
N GLU A 358 15.07 -6.66 -12.99
CA GLU A 358 13.80 -6.89 -13.65
C GLU A 358 13.27 -8.25 -13.21
N TYR A 359 12.06 -8.30 -12.69
CA TYR A 359 11.38 -9.55 -12.38
C TYR A 359 9.88 -9.35 -12.26
N GLU A 360 9.17 -10.45 -12.43
CA GLU A 360 7.75 -10.62 -12.28
C GLU A 360 7.47 -11.37 -10.98
N PHE A 361 6.40 -11.02 -10.31
CA PHE A 361 5.92 -11.71 -9.13
C PHE A 361 4.44 -12.00 -9.27
N ASP A 362 4.11 -13.27 -9.41
CA ASP A 362 2.76 -13.79 -9.46
C ASP A 362 2.43 -14.56 -8.17
N ALA A 363 1.23 -14.37 -7.64
CA ALA A 363 0.78 -15.06 -6.44
C ALA A 363 -0.74 -15.26 -6.42
N GLU A 364 -1.15 -16.44 -6.01
CA GLU A 364 -2.49 -16.69 -5.52
C GLU A 364 -2.51 -16.36 -4.02
N LEU A 365 -3.23 -15.29 -3.64
CA LEU A 365 -3.14 -14.69 -2.31
C LEU A 365 -4.11 -15.26 -1.28
N SER A 366 -5.04 -16.16 -1.67
CA SER A 366 -6.12 -16.64 -0.79
C SER A 366 -5.58 -17.28 0.48
N GLU A 367 -4.59 -18.21 0.37
CA GLU A 367 -3.97 -18.84 1.54
C GLU A 367 -3.25 -17.82 2.43
N ALA A 368 -2.53 -16.87 1.82
CA ALA A 368 -1.85 -15.83 2.57
C ALA A 368 -2.83 -14.93 3.34
N LEU A 369 -3.93 -14.54 2.72
CA LEU A 369 -4.98 -13.73 3.35
C LEU A 369 -5.72 -14.50 4.44
N GLU A 370 -6.01 -15.79 4.25
CA GLU A 370 -6.59 -16.64 5.28
C GLU A 370 -5.68 -16.73 6.51
N ASP A 371 -4.38 -16.95 6.29
CA ASP A 371 -3.37 -17.04 7.35
C ASP A 371 -3.20 -15.72 8.12
N LEU A 372 -3.33 -14.59 7.43
CA LEU A 372 -3.33 -13.26 8.03
C LEU A 372 -4.60 -12.96 8.85
N GLY A 373 -5.64 -13.77 8.72
CA GLY A 373 -6.86 -13.67 9.54
C GLY A 373 -8.16 -13.56 8.77
N MET A 374 -8.13 -13.54 7.43
CA MET A 374 -9.32 -13.38 6.59
C MET A 374 -10.09 -14.67 6.29
N ALA A 375 -9.79 -15.81 6.91
CA ALA A 375 -10.46 -17.09 6.63
C ALA A 375 -12.00 -17.03 6.68
N ALA A 376 -12.60 -16.09 7.42
CA ALA A 376 -14.04 -15.89 7.47
C ALA A 376 -14.65 -15.26 6.20
N ALA A 377 -13.82 -14.70 5.32
CA ALA A 377 -14.22 -14.10 4.05
C ALA A 377 -14.20 -15.12 2.89
N PHE A 378 -13.57 -16.28 3.09
CA PHE A 378 -13.41 -17.30 2.05
C PHE A 378 -14.43 -18.42 2.15
N GLY A 379 -14.77 -18.98 0.99
CA GLY A 379 -15.61 -20.17 0.86
C GLY A 379 -17.09 -19.96 1.19
N PRO A 380 -17.88 -21.05 1.17
CA PRO A 380 -19.35 -20.99 1.16
C PRO A 380 -19.98 -20.59 2.52
N GLY A 381 -19.16 -20.39 3.56
CA GLY A 381 -19.61 -19.95 4.90
C GLY A 381 -19.45 -18.47 5.16
N ALA A 382 -18.86 -17.74 4.23
CA ALA A 382 -18.64 -16.30 4.33
C ALA A 382 -19.97 -15.52 4.30
N ASP A 383 -20.03 -14.41 5.01
CA ASP A 383 -21.20 -13.54 5.04
C ASP A 383 -20.97 -12.27 4.21
N PHE A 384 -21.45 -12.31 2.98
CA PHE A 384 -21.49 -11.18 2.06
C PHE A 384 -22.93 -10.77 1.74
N SER A 385 -23.78 -10.78 2.77
CA SER A 385 -25.21 -10.47 2.62
C SER A 385 -25.48 -9.03 2.16
N ASN A 386 -24.54 -8.12 2.30
CA ASN A 386 -24.65 -6.75 1.77
C ASN A 386 -24.37 -6.68 0.25
N MET A 387 -23.74 -7.71 -0.32
CA MET A 387 -23.42 -7.80 -1.75
C MET A 387 -24.62 -8.24 -2.60
N VAL A 388 -25.61 -8.89 -2.00
CA VAL A 388 -26.73 -9.55 -2.72
C VAL A 388 -28.10 -9.13 -2.23
N GLU A 389 -29.12 -9.20 -3.11
CA GLU A 389 -30.52 -8.88 -2.73
C GLU A 389 -31.09 -9.85 -1.71
N THR A 390 -30.66 -11.11 -1.73
CA THR A 390 -31.17 -12.16 -0.85
C THR A 390 -30.14 -13.26 -0.61
N GLY A 391 -30.02 -13.74 0.62
CA GLY A 391 -29.10 -14.83 0.98
C GLY A 391 -27.88 -14.33 1.75
N GLY A 392 -26.83 -15.15 1.82
CA GLY A 392 -25.58 -14.84 2.51
C GLY A 392 -24.49 -14.27 1.59
N GLY A 393 -24.76 -14.13 0.30
CA GLY A 393 -23.75 -13.74 -0.69
C GLY A 393 -22.76 -14.86 -1.04
N PRO A 394 -21.91 -14.65 -2.02
CA PRO A 394 -20.79 -15.52 -2.33
C PRO A 394 -19.63 -15.26 -1.36
N GLY A 395 -18.87 -16.29 -0.98
CA GLY A 395 -17.53 -16.08 -0.42
C GLY A 395 -16.54 -15.71 -1.51
N ILE A 396 -15.37 -15.22 -1.14
CA ILE A 396 -14.25 -15.09 -2.07
C ILE A 396 -13.80 -16.52 -2.43
N ASP A 397 -13.68 -16.80 -3.72
CA ASP A 397 -13.11 -18.07 -4.19
C ASP A 397 -11.59 -17.95 -4.31
N ASP A 398 -11.10 -17.05 -5.16
CA ASP A 398 -9.69 -16.86 -5.43
C ASP A 398 -9.32 -15.37 -5.54
N VAL A 399 -8.08 -15.03 -5.15
CA VAL A 399 -7.47 -13.70 -5.27
C VAL A 399 -6.17 -13.81 -6.03
N PHE A 400 -6.17 -13.42 -7.30
CA PHE A 400 -4.98 -13.43 -8.15
C PHE A 400 -4.30 -12.07 -8.14
N HIS A 401 -2.99 -12.06 -7.92
CA HIS A 401 -2.16 -10.86 -7.94
C HIS A 401 -0.93 -11.11 -8.80
N GLU A 402 -0.62 -10.14 -9.63
CA GLU A 402 0.62 -10.11 -10.40
C GLU A 402 1.15 -8.68 -10.47
N ALA A 403 2.45 -8.53 -10.29
CA ALA A 403 3.14 -7.26 -10.38
C ALA A 403 4.49 -7.46 -11.10
N PHE A 404 4.82 -6.53 -11.98
CA PHE A 404 6.06 -6.49 -12.73
C PHE A 404 6.88 -5.26 -12.33
N VAL A 405 8.19 -5.42 -12.22
CA VAL A 405 9.13 -4.32 -11.98
C VAL A 405 10.35 -4.46 -12.88
N SER A 406 10.70 -3.39 -13.57
CA SER A 406 11.95 -3.26 -14.32
C SER A 406 12.60 -1.92 -13.95
N VAL A 407 13.84 -1.96 -13.48
CA VAL A 407 14.60 -0.79 -13.03
C VAL A 407 15.92 -0.71 -13.79
N ASP A 408 16.09 0.36 -14.53
CA ASP A 408 17.28 0.64 -15.32
C ASP A 408 17.74 2.10 -15.16
N GLU A 409 18.60 2.58 -16.04
CA GLU A 409 19.19 3.92 -16.01
C GLU A 409 18.19 5.03 -16.25
N GLU A 410 17.13 4.78 -17.00
CA GLU A 410 16.12 5.76 -17.37
C GLU A 410 15.03 5.86 -16.29
N GLY A 411 14.76 4.77 -15.56
CA GLY A 411 13.73 4.77 -14.54
C GLY A 411 13.23 3.39 -14.16
N THR A 412 11.96 3.33 -13.78
CA THR A 412 11.18 2.12 -13.73
C THR A 412 10.34 2.11 -15.01
N GLU A 413 10.79 1.36 -16.00
CA GLU A 413 10.25 1.27 -17.35
C GLU A 413 10.03 2.63 -18.05
N ALA A 414 11.10 3.24 -18.54
CA ALA A 414 11.30 4.67 -18.74
C ALA A 414 10.57 5.37 -19.89
N ALA A 415 10.25 6.64 -19.64
CA ALA A 415 9.97 7.69 -20.63
C ALA A 415 10.99 8.83 -20.48
N ALA A 416 11.40 9.40 -21.60
CA ALA A 416 12.54 10.32 -21.78
C ALA A 416 12.61 11.48 -20.77
N ALA A 417 13.82 11.69 -20.24
CA ALA A 417 14.13 12.66 -19.21
C ALA A 417 14.52 14.04 -19.71
N THR A 418 14.41 15.00 -18.80
CA THR A 418 14.88 16.38 -18.96
C THR A 418 15.86 16.73 -17.84
N ALA A 419 17.06 17.22 -18.19
CA ALA A 419 18.09 17.62 -17.25
C ALA A 419 17.69 18.83 -16.40
N VAL A 420 17.87 18.75 -15.09
CA VAL A 420 17.62 19.82 -14.11
C VAL A 420 18.91 20.55 -13.76
N ASP A 421 18.90 21.90 -13.85
CA ASP A 421 20.00 22.78 -13.45
C ASP A 421 20.16 22.81 -11.92
N MET A 422 21.31 22.40 -11.40
CA MET A 422 21.62 22.37 -9.96
C MET A 422 21.93 23.76 -9.40
N ILE A 423 21.24 24.14 -8.33
CA ILE A 423 21.59 25.32 -7.51
C ILE A 423 22.61 24.90 -6.45
N GLU A 424 23.81 25.48 -6.47
CA GLU A 424 24.87 25.23 -5.48
C GLU A 424 24.50 25.71 -4.08
N SER A 425 24.04 24.79 -3.22
CA SER A 425 24.25 24.90 -1.78
C SER A 425 24.90 23.61 -1.31
N ALA A 426 25.94 23.69 -0.46
CA ALA A 426 26.58 22.48 0.05
C ALA A 426 25.55 21.65 0.84
N PRO A 427 25.40 20.34 0.57
CA PRO A 427 24.52 19.46 1.33
C PRO A 427 24.99 19.36 2.79
N ALA A 428 24.07 19.03 3.68
CA ALA A 428 24.38 18.89 5.10
C ALA A 428 25.11 17.57 5.39
N GLU A 429 24.86 16.54 4.58
CA GLU A 429 25.38 15.17 4.77
C GLU A 429 25.92 14.60 3.46
N SER A 430 26.80 13.59 3.56
CA SER A 430 27.36 12.90 2.39
C SER A 430 27.31 11.39 2.57
N PHE A 431 27.05 10.66 1.49
CA PHE A 431 26.96 9.19 1.49
C PHE A 431 27.88 8.57 0.40
N ASP A 432 28.20 7.29 0.56
CA ASP A 432 28.74 6.39 -0.47
C ASP A 432 28.02 5.06 -0.29
N LEU A 433 26.97 4.83 -1.09
CA LEU A 433 26.07 3.70 -0.95
C LEU A 433 26.20 2.77 -2.15
N THR A 434 26.40 1.48 -1.87
CA THR A 434 26.43 0.43 -2.90
C THR A 434 25.48 -0.68 -2.53
N LEU A 435 24.55 -0.98 -3.44
CA LEU A 435 23.57 -2.07 -3.32
C LEU A 435 24.19 -3.35 -3.95
N ASP A 436 25.20 -3.89 -3.32
CA ASP A 436 25.90 -5.12 -3.74
C ASP A 436 25.48 -6.36 -2.96
N ARG A 437 24.40 -6.26 -2.21
CA ARG A 437 23.80 -7.25 -1.30
C ARG A 437 22.29 -7.07 -1.18
N PRO A 438 21.54 -7.99 -0.54
CA PRO A 438 20.09 -7.88 -0.40
C PRO A 438 19.60 -6.55 0.14
N PHE A 439 18.54 -6.03 -0.48
CA PHE A 439 17.91 -4.77 -0.10
C PHE A 439 16.38 -4.85 -0.22
N LEU A 440 15.71 -3.94 0.48
CA LEU A 440 14.27 -3.73 0.41
C LEU A 440 14.01 -2.43 -0.36
N PHE A 441 12.87 -2.37 -1.03
CA PHE A 441 12.45 -1.15 -1.69
C PHE A 441 10.94 -0.95 -1.64
N CYS A 442 10.51 0.29 -1.72
CA CYS A 442 9.11 0.61 -1.94
C CYS A 442 8.97 1.80 -2.89
N ILE A 443 7.89 1.81 -3.66
CA ILE A 443 7.46 2.98 -4.42
C ILE A 443 6.36 3.65 -3.62
N ARG A 444 6.53 4.94 -3.32
CA ARG A 444 5.57 5.70 -2.52
C ARG A 444 5.12 6.99 -3.20
N ASP A 445 3.91 7.39 -2.89
CA ASP A 445 3.42 8.74 -3.08
C ASP A 445 3.90 9.62 -1.92
N ARG A 446 4.80 10.58 -2.19
CA ARG A 446 5.42 11.41 -1.15
C ARG A 446 4.45 12.31 -0.39
N PRO A 447 3.44 12.95 -1.03
CA PRO A 447 2.51 13.80 -0.34
C PRO A 447 1.59 13.10 0.67
N THR A 448 1.24 11.83 0.42
CA THR A 448 0.36 11.04 1.31
C THR A 448 1.11 9.98 2.11
N ASP A 449 2.36 9.66 1.76
CA ASP A 449 3.13 8.51 2.23
C ASP A 449 2.49 7.14 1.87
N ALA A 450 1.58 7.11 0.90
CA ALA A 450 0.97 5.86 0.46
C ALA A 450 2.02 4.95 -0.20
N VAL A 451 2.10 3.71 0.28
CA VAL A 451 2.97 2.67 -0.27
C VAL A 451 2.24 2.03 -1.44
N LEU A 452 2.65 2.38 -2.66
CA LEU A 452 2.07 1.85 -3.89
C LEU A 452 2.59 0.44 -4.18
N PHE A 453 3.89 0.24 -3.97
CA PHE A 453 4.55 -1.06 -4.12
C PHE A 453 5.55 -1.28 -2.99
N PHE A 454 5.75 -2.54 -2.65
CA PHE A 454 6.78 -2.97 -1.71
C PHE A 454 7.43 -4.25 -2.21
N GLY A 455 8.77 -4.34 -2.10
CA GLY A 455 9.50 -5.50 -2.57
C GLY A 455 10.85 -5.69 -1.90
N ARG A 456 11.46 -6.82 -2.23
CA ARG A 456 12.83 -7.16 -1.86
C ARG A 456 13.59 -7.74 -3.04
N VAL A 457 14.87 -7.44 -3.12
CA VAL A 457 15.83 -8.08 -4.02
C VAL A 457 16.86 -8.81 -3.16
N VAL A 458 16.73 -10.13 -3.09
CA VAL A 458 17.68 -10.99 -2.35
C VAL A 458 18.68 -11.68 -3.26
N ASP A 459 18.38 -11.76 -4.56
CA ASP A 459 19.28 -12.17 -5.63
C ASP A 459 19.06 -11.33 -6.88
N ALA A 460 19.92 -10.34 -7.09
CA ALA A 460 19.86 -9.52 -8.30
C ALA A 460 20.33 -10.28 -9.55
N GLY A 461 21.02 -11.43 -9.40
CA GLY A 461 21.41 -12.27 -10.52
C GLY A 461 20.25 -13.02 -11.15
N SER A 462 19.23 -13.39 -10.37
CA SER A 462 17.99 -13.98 -10.86
C SER A 462 17.00 -12.93 -11.38
N ALA A 463 17.22 -11.64 -11.06
CA ALA A 463 16.40 -10.52 -11.47
C ALA A 463 17.00 -9.77 -12.66
N GLN A 464 17.35 -10.48 -13.74
CA GLN A 464 17.96 -9.88 -14.95
C GLN A 464 17.10 -10.05 -16.21
N GLY A 465 15.82 -10.42 -16.06
CA GLY A 465 14.85 -10.60 -17.15
C GLY A 465 14.98 -11.90 -17.91
#